data_0467cd4c97c14cad0b6273f0c6a91869
#
_entry.id   0467cd4c97c14cad0b6273f0c6a91869
#
_cell.length_a   1.000
_cell.length_b   1.000
_cell.length_c   1.000
_cell.angle_alpha   90.00
_cell.angle_beta   90.00
_cell.angle_gamma   90.00
#
_symmetry.space_group_name_H-M   'P 1'
#
loop_
_entity.id
_entity.type
_entity.pdbx_description
1 polymer ?
#
loop_
_entity_poly.entity_id
_entity_poly.type
_entity_poly.pdbx_seq_one_letter_code
_entity_poly.pdbx_strand_id
1 'polypeptide(L)'
;MQRDGPMTSPSRPSHHWVIGDVHGCADSLRALVALLPSHDRLVLCGDVINRGPRIVETMELAWTLVTSGRAVWLQGNHEADLVRALHQGNWQAQRALAGCDTYRQLGDRQSRRWLERLEQLPLTYQGEGWLATHAGFDPHTWEPDLSIRTPFWQSYDGRFGTVVIGHTPGHEVRRLGHIVMVDTGACYGGELSAYCPETDAVRSVPGLRPFADDDLACPGRVTTPAWPVGLEAQLARSLT
;
A
#
# COMPACT_ATOMS: atom_id res chain seq x y z
N MET A 1 -35.13 -36.57 7.75
CA MET A 1 -35.22 -35.74 6.53
C MET A 1 -34.78 -34.33 6.93
N GLN A 2 -33.43 -34.09 6.90
CA GLN A 2 -32.86 -32.77 7.14
C GLN A 2 -33.00 -31.96 5.84
N ARG A 3 -33.62 -30.80 5.92
CA ARG A 3 -33.70 -29.86 4.80
C ARG A 3 -32.44 -29.03 4.84
N ASP A 4 -31.57 -29.22 3.86
CA ASP A 4 -30.45 -28.35 3.59
C ASP A 4 -31.03 -26.96 3.25
N GLY A 5 -30.73 -25.97 4.10
CA GLY A 5 -31.09 -24.57 3.83
C GLY A 5 -30.27 -24.08 2.63
N PRO A 6 -30.76 -23.09 1.87
CA PRO A 6 -30.03 -22.58 0.72
C PRO A 6 -28.70 -22.00 1.18
N MET A 7 -27.60 -22.51 0.62
CA MET A 7 -26.29 -21.90 0.71
C MET A 7 -26.38 -20.53 0.04
N THR A 8 -26.38 -19.47 0.84
CA THR A 8 -26.30 -18.11 0.32
C THR A 8 -24.92 -17.94 -0.32
N SER A 9 -24.87 -17.82 -1.63
CA SER A 9 -23.66 -17.39 -2.32
C SER A 9 -23.17 -16.09 -1.67
N PRO A 10 -21.86 -15.91 -1.44
CA PRO A 10 -21.36 -14.66 -0.92
C PRO A 10 -21.80 -13.54 -1.86
N SER A 11 -22.56 -12.56 -1.34
CA SER A 11 -22.98 -11.39 -2.09
C SER A 11 -21.73 -10.68 -2.63
N ARG A 12 -21.77 -10.28 -3.90
CA ARG A 12 -20.70 -9.44 -4.45
C ARG A 12 -20.51 -8.21 -3.55
N PRO A 13 -19.26 -7.77 -3.28
CA PRO A 13 -19.05 -6.54 -2.54
C PRO A 13 -19.76 -5.40 -3.24
N SER A 14 -20.39 -4.50 -2.48
CA SER A 14 -21.11 -3.36 -3.06
C SER A 14 -20.13 -2.32 -3.60
N HIS A 15 -19.00 -2.13 -2.91
CA HIS A 15 -17.95 -1.19 -3.31
C HIS A 15 -16.55 -1.74 -2.99
N HIS A 16 -15.55 -1.07 -3.57
CA HIS A 16 -14.14 -1.31 -3.31
C HIS A 16 -13.50 -0.07 -2.70
N TRP A 17 -12.56 -0.30 -1.79
CA TRP A 17 -11.76 0.77 -1.19
C TRP A 17 -10.29 0.49 -1.44
N VAL A 18 -9.66 1.31 -2.26
CA VAL A 18 -8.22 1.25 -2.52
C VAL A 18 -7.51 2.06 -1.45
N ILE A 19 -6.68 1.38 -0.66
CA ILE A 19 -5.93 1.94 0.48
C ILE A 19 -4.51 2.21 0.03
N GLY A 20 -3.99 3.42 0.30
CA GLY A 20 -2.62 3.81 -0.01
C GLY A 20 -1.57 3.13 0.85
N ASP A 21 -0.32 3.55 0.72
CA ASP A 21 0.84 2.98 1.37
C ASP A 21 0.71 2.99 2.90
N VAL A 22 0.82 1.81 3.50
CA VAL A 22 0.61 1.63 4.96
C VAL A 22 1.91 1.77 5.74
N HIS A 23 2.99 1.22 5.22
CA HIS A 23 4.32 1.34 5.78
C HIS A 23 4.39 1.12 7.31
N GLY A 24 3.94 -0.02 7.80
CA GLY A 24 4.05 -0.35 9.22
C GLY A 24 3.19 0.49 10.17
N CYS A 25 2.19 1.23 9.67
CA CYS A 25 1.25 2.03 10.44
C CYS A 25 0.03 1.18 10.88
N ALA A 26 0.25 0.19 11.74
CA ALA A 26 -0.77 -0.79 12.13
C ALA A 26 -2.03 -0.16 12.74
N ASP A 27 -1.87 0.88 13.58
CA ASP A 27 -3.01 1.54 14.24
C ASP A 27 -3.86 2.30 13.22
N SER A 28 -3.20 3.00 12.27
CA SER A 28 -3.90 3.70 11.18
C SER A 28 -4.65 2.71 10.30
N LEU A 29 -4.02 1.58 9.92
CA LEU A 29 -4.71 0.55 9.13
C LEU A 29 -5.92 -0.01 9.88
N ARG A 30 -5.79 -0.31 11.18
CA ARG A 30 -6.89 -0.81 12.00
C ARG A 30 -8.04 0.20 12.09
N ALA A 31 -7.71 1.47 12.33
CA ALA A 31 -8.68 2.55 12.42
C ALA A 31 -9.41 2.77 11.09
N LEU A 32 -8.67 2.79 9.96
CA LEU A 32 -9.27 2.97 8.64
C LEU A 32 -10.20 1.79 8.29
N VAL A 33 -9.76 0.55 8.50
CA VAL A 33 -10.58 -0.65 8.25
C VAL A 33 -11.87 -0.65 9.08
N ALA A 34 -11.84 -0.11 10.31
CA ALA A 34 -13.01 0.01 11.16
C ALA A 34 -14.02 1.07 10.67
N LEU A 35 -13.57 2.10 9.94
CA LEU A 35 -14.44 3.11 9.32
C LEU A 35 -15.14 2.62 8.05
N LEU A 36 -14.56 1.63 7.37
CA LEU A 36 -15.05 1.15 6.07
C LEU A 36 -16.13 0.08 6.26
N PRO A 37 -17.20 0.08 5.44
CA PRO A 37 -18.27 -0.90 5.54
C PRO A 37 -17.75 -2.34 5.51
N SER A 38 -18.25 -3.20 6.40
CA SER A 38 -17.70 -4.56 6.57
C SER A 38 -17.91 -5.49 5.38
N HIS A 39 -18.88 -5.19 4.53
CA HIS A 39 -19.21 -5.95 3.31
C HIS A 39 -18.47 -5.47 2.06
N ASP A 40 -17.79 -4.31 2.13
CA ASP A 40 -17.01 -3.78 1.02
C ASP A 40 -15.64 -4.45 0.93
N ARG A 41 -15.11 -4.55 -0.28
CA ARG A 41 -13.80 -5.13 -0.55
C ARG A 41 -12.69 -4.09 -0.38
N LEU A 42 -11.57 -4.49 0.19
CA LEU A 42 -10.40 -3.64 0.35
C LEU A 42 -9.33 -4.03 -0.67
N VAL A 43 -8.58 -3.04 -1.18
CA VAL A 43 -7.40 -3.25 -2.02
C VAL A 43 -6.26 -2.46 -1.40
N LEU A 44 -5.30 -3.15 -0.76
CA LEU A 44 -4.07 -2.52 -0.28
C LEU A 44 -3.16 -2.29 -1.47
N CYS A 45 -2.79 -1.04 -1.76
CA CYS A 45 -2.10 -0.64 -2.99
C CYS A 45 -0.58 -0.94 -2.99
N GLY A 46 -0.13 -1.86 -2.14
CA GLY A 46 1.28 -2.20 -1.93
C GLY A 46 1.90 -1.41 -0.78
N ASP A 47 3.20 -1.59 -0.58
CA ASP A 47 4.00 -0.92 0.44
C ASP A 47 3.36 -0.96 1.85
N VAL A 48 2.91 -2.15 2.24
CA VAL A 48 2.43 -2.41 3.62
C VAL A 48 3.60 -2.47 4.59
N ILE A 49 4.77 -2.86 4.09
CA ILE A 49 6.02 -3.09 4.84
C ILE A 49 6.94 -1.86 4.88
N ASN A 50 8.01 -1.96 5.66
CA ASN A 50 9.06 -0.95 5.86
C ASN A 50 8.60 0.36 6.54
N ARG A 51 9.57 1.18 6.95
CA ARG A 51 9.48 2.55 7.48
C ARG A 51 8.86 2.67 8.89
N GLY A 52 7.62 2.27 9.06
CA GLY A 52 6.89 2.46 10.31
C GLY A 52 7.32 1.52 11.44
N PRO A 53 6.84 1.80 12.66
CA PRO A 53 7.32 1.12 13.87
C PRO A 53 6.74 -0.29 14.07
N ARG A 54 5.59 -0.61 13.47
CA ARG A 54 4.83 -1.84 13.77
C ARG A 54 4.61 -2.69 12.51
N ILE A 55 5.71 -2.97 11.77
CA ILE A 55 5.67 -3.65 10.47
C ILE A 55 5.08 -5.05 10.60
N VAL A 56 5.55 -5.84 11.58
CA VAL A 56 5.09 -7.23 11.77
C VAL A 56 3.59 -7.28 11.99
N GLU A 57 3.07 -6.43 12.86
CA GLU A 57 1.64 -6.35 13.16
C GLU A 57 0.82 -5.87 11.97
N THR A 58 1.35 -4.94 11.18
CA THR A 58 0.72 -4.47 9.94
C THR A 58 0.61 -5.59 8.93
N MET A 59 1.68 -6.36 8.73
CA MET A 59 1.70 -7.52 7.84
C MET A 59 0.68 -8.59 8.26
N GLU A 60 0.63 -8.93 9.55
CA GLU A 60 -0.33 -9.92 10.08
C GLU A 60 -1.79 -9.44 9.94
N LEU A 61 -2.06 -8.15 10.17
CA LEU A 61 -3.38 -7.57 9.97
C LEU A 61 -3.78 -7.61 8.48
N ALA A 62 -2.89 -7.16 7.58
CA ALA A 62 -3.12 -7.21 6.14
C ALA A 62 -3.37 -8.65 5.67
N TRP A 63 -2.56 -9.60 6.14
CA TRP A 63 -2.72 -11.01 5.77
C TRP A 63 -4.01 -11.63 6.32
N THR A 64 -4.44 -11.24 7.51
CA THR A 64 -5.74 -11.64 8.07
C THR A 64 -6.90 -11.16 7.20
N LEU A 65 -6.83 -9.92 6.72
CA LEU A 65 -7.82 -9.37 5.79
C LEU A 65 -7.82 -10.12 4.45
N VAL A 66 -6.65 -10.51 3.94
CA VAL A 66 -6.51 -11.30 2.70
C VAL A 66 -7.11 -12.70 2.88
N THR A 67 -6.72 -13.41 3.93
CA THR A 67 -7.16 -14.80 4.15
C THR A 67 -8.64 -14.91 4.52
N SER A 68 -9.23 -13.87 5.11
CA SER A 68 -10.67 -13.77 5.34
C SER A 68 -11.47 -13.43 4.07
N GLY A 69 -10.79 -13.17 2.95
CA GLY A 69 -11.43 -12.75 1.70
C GLY A 69 -11.89 -11.30 1.69
N ARG A 70 -11.59 -10.51 2.75
CA ARG A 70 -11.96 -9.10 2.85
C ARG A 70 -11.09 -8.19 2.00
N ALA A 71 -9.80 -8.52 1.83
CA ALA A 71 -8.86 -7.69 1.11
C ALA A 71 -8.12 -8.43 -0.01
N VAL A 72 -7.57 -7.65 -0.94
CA VAL A 72 -6.45 -8.02 -1.80
C VAL A 72 -5.28 -7.12 -1.41
N TRP A 73 -4.10 -7.69 -1.28
CA TRP A 73 -2.85 -6.96 -1.06
C TRP A 73 -2.05 -7.01 -2.35
N LEU A 74 -1.80 -5.85 -2.98
CA LEU A 74 -0.97 -5.72 -4.17
C LEU A 74 0.51 -5.64 -3.79
N GLN A 75 1.39 -6.14 -4.65
CA GLN A 75 2.82 -5.99 -4.46
C GLN A 75 3.23 -4.54 -4.70
N GLY A 76 3.94 -3.93 -3.73
CA GLY A 76 4.63 -2.67 -3.89
C GLY A 76 6.13 -2.87 -4.15
N ASN A 77 6.86 -1.78 -4.41
CA ASN A 77 8.30 -1.88 -4.63
C ASN A 77 9.06 -2.36 -3.39
N HIS A 78 8.59 -2.03 -2.19
CA HIS A 78 9.21 -2.49 -0.95
C HIS A 78 9.05 -3.99 -0.74
N GLU A 79 7.90 -4.59 -1.06
CA GLU A 79 7.71 -6.04 -1.05
C GLU A 79 8.62 -6.71 -2.09
N ALA A 80 8.65 -6.20 -3.33
CA ALA A 80 9.47 -6.75 -4.41
C ALA A 80 10.97 -6.67 -4.11
N ASP A 81 11.44 -5.59 -3.49
CA ASP A 81 12.85 -5.43 -3.11
C ASP A 81 13.27 -6.40 -2.01
N LEU A 82 12.41 -6.62 -0.99
CA LEU A 82 12.66 -7.61 0.05
C LEU A 82 12.72 -9.02 -0.53
N VAL A 83 11.77 -9.40 -1.38
CA VAL A 83 11.73 -10.69 -2.09
C VAL A 83 13.01 -10.88 -2.88
N ARG A 84 13.40 -9.91 -3.71
CA ARG A 84 14.62 -9.95 -4.53
C ARG A 84 15.87 -10.15 -3.67
N ALA A 85 15.98 -9.39 -2.56
CA ALA A 85 17.13 -9.47 -1.68
C ALA A 85 17.22 -10.83 -0.95
N LEU A 86 16.09 -11.43 -0.56
CA LEU A 86 16.04 -12.74 0.08
C LEU A 86 16.45 -13.88 -0.87
N HIS A 87 16.21 -13.73 -2.18
CA HIS A 87 16.63 -14.72 -3.19
C HIS A 87 18.10 -14.62 -3.58
N GLN A 88 18.62 -13.41 -3.73
CA GLN A 88 19.95 -13.23 -4.34
C GLN A 88 21.11 -13.73 -3.50
N GLY A 89 21.06 -13.65 -2.16
CA GLY A 89 22.06 -14.19 -1.25
C GLY A 89 23.49 -13.62 -1.37
N ASN A 90 23.75 -12.67 -2.29
CA ASN A 90 25.04 -12.04 -2.50
C ASN A 90 25.29 -10.88 -1.51
N TRP A 91 26.47 -10.25 -1.56
CA TRP A 91 26.81 -9.18 -0.63
C TRP A 91 25.94 -7.92 -0.79
N GLN A 92 25.50 -7.60 -2.02
CA GLN A 92 24.58 -6.49 -2.26
C GLN A 92 23.21 -6.77 -1.61
N ALA A 93 22.71 -7.98 -1.75
CA ALA A 93 21.46 -8.42 -1.11
C ALA A 93 21.57 -8.37 0.41
N GLN A 94 22.69 -8.84 0.99
CA GLN A 94 22.93 -8.76 2.44
C GLN A 94 22.92 -7.32 2.93
N ARG A 95 23.53 -6.39 2.19
CA ARG A 95 23.52 -4.97 2.51
C ARG A 95 22.11 -4.37 2.39
N ALA A 96 21.35 -4.74 1.36
CA ALA A 96 19.95 -4.32 1.19
C ALA A 96 19.08 -4.81 2.36
N LEU A 97 19.22 -6.08 2.75
CA LEU A 97 18.51 -6.65 3.91
C LEU A 97 18.89 -5.94 5.22
N ALA A 98 20.14 -5.64 5.44
CA ALA A 98 20.61 -4.90 6.63
C ALA A 98 19.98 -3.49 6.73
N GLY A 99 19.68 -2.85 5.59
CA GLY A 99 19.00 -1.56 5.51
C GLY A 99 17.46 -1.66 5.51
N CYS A 100 16.90 -2.86 5.40
CA CYS A 100 15.46 -3.08 5.31
C CYS A 100 14.83 -3.15 6.72
N ASP A 101 13.93 -2.23 7.03
CA ASP A 101 13.25 -2.18 8.34
C ASP A 101 12.45 -3.44 8.63
N THR A 102 11.79 -3.99 7.61
CA THR A 102 11.04 -5.23 7.72
C THR A 102 11.93 -6.39 8.10
N TYR A 103 13.08 -6.54 7.41
CA TYR A 103 14.03 -7.59 7.73
C TYR A 103 14.61 -7.43 9.14
N ARG A 104 14.87 -6.19 9.57
CA ARG A 104 15.35 -5.93 10.94
C ARG A 104 14.32 -6.29 12.01
N GLN A 105 13.03 -6.04 11.77
CA GLN A 105 11.96 -6.39 12.72
C GLN A 105 11.63 -7.88 12.71
N LEU A 106 11.61 -8.54 11.56
CA LEU A 106 11.28 -9.96 11.42
C LEU A 106 12.46 -10.88 11.74
N GLY A 107 13.69 -10.48 11.38
CA GLY A 107 14.86 -11.36 11.30
C GLY A 107 14.79 -12.36 10.14
N ASP A 108 15.89 -13.05 9.84
CA ASP A 108 16.01 -13.93 8.67
C ASP A 108 14.92 -15.03 8.62
N ARG A 109 14.73 -15.73 9.73
CA ARG A 109 13.78 -16.86 9.78
C ARG A 109 12.34 -16.45 9.46
N GLN A 110 11.86 -15.34 9.99
CA GLN A 110 10.50 -14.89 9.73
C GLN A 110 10.36 -14.26 8.35
N SER A 111 11.37 -13.50 7.89
CA SER A 111 11.38 -12.95 6.54
C SER A 111 11.24 -14.06 5.48
N ARG A 112 11.98 -15.19 5.66
CA ARG A 112 11.86 -16.36 4.76
C ARG A 112 10.49 -17.05 4.83
N ARG A 113 9.78 -17.00 5.97
CA ARG A 113 8.40 -17.52 6.07
C ARG A 113 7.39 -16.65 5.31
N TRP A 114 7.67 -15.35 5.20
CA TRP A 114 6.84 -14.43 4.44
C TRP A 114 7.14 -14.45 2.94
N LEU A 115 8.31 -14.97 2.53
CA LEU A 115 8.81 -14.90 1.16
C LEU A 115 7.76 -15.36 0.14
N GLU A 116 7.27 -16.60 0.26
CA GLU A 116 6.28 -17.17 -0.67
C GLU A 116 4.99 -16.33 -0.75
N ARG A 117 4.54 -15.78 0.37
CA ARG A 117 3.35 -14.93 0.41
C ARG A 117 3.56 -13.61 -0.33
N LEU A 118 4.73 -12.98 -0.13
CA LEU A 118 5.07 -11.72 -0.78
C LEU A 118 5.34 -11.88 -2.28
N GLU A 119 5.88 -13.00 -2.70
CA GLU A 119 6.08 -13.33 -4.12
C GLU A 119 4.77 -13.51 -4.89
N GLN A 120 3.76 -14.07 -4.24
CA GLN A 120 2.46 -14.37 -4.84
C GLN A 120 1.50 -13.17 -4.84
N LEU A 121 1.91 -12.01 -4.30
CA LEU A 121 1.10 -10.81 -4.31
C LEU A 121 0.84 -10.36 -5.77
N PRO A 122 -0.44 -10.10 -6.14
CA PRO A 122 -0.75 -9.60 -7.48
C PRO A 122 -0.20 -8.19 -7.69
N LEU A 123 0.13 -7.86 -8.94
CA LEU A 123 0.61 -6.53 -9.33
C LEU A 123 -0.54 -5.55 -9.59
N THR A 124 -1.72 -6.06 -9.90
CA THR A 124 -2.91 -5.26 -10.25
C THR A 124 -4.17 -5.86 -9.68
N TYR A 125 -5.17 -5.02 -9.49
CA TYR A 125 -6.54 -5.43 -9.21
C TYR A 125 -7.50 -4.66 -10.13
N GLN A 126 -8.37 -5.36 -10.85
CA GLN A 126 -9.29 -4.76 -11.79
C GLN A 126 -10.72 -4.78 -11.26
N GLY A 127 -11.35 -3.60 -11.25
CA GLY A 127 -12.79 -3.40 -11.07
C GLY A 127 -13.48 -3.00 -12.36
N GLU A 128 -14.74 -2.63 -12.29
CA GLU A 128 -15.51 -2.17 -13.43
C GLU A 128 -15.19 -0.70 -13.75
N GLY A 129 -14.51 -0.46 -14.87
CA GLY A 129 -14.09 0.88 -15.30
C GLY A 129 -12.90 1.47 -14.55
N TRP A 130 -12.24 0.69 -13.68
CA TRP A 130 -11.06 1.12 -12.94
C TRP A 130 -10.07 -0.04 -12.69
N LEU A 131 -8.85 0.32 -12.35
CA LEU A 131 -7.78 -0.61 -12.02
C LEU A 131 -6.92 -0.02 -10.90
N ALA A 132 -6.46 -0.85 -9.96
CA ALA A 132 -5.46 -0.47 -8.98
C ALA A 132 -4.12 -1.15 -9.28
N THR A 133 -3.02 -0.42 -9.14
CA THR A 133 -1.64 -0.91 -9.17
C THR A 133 -0.78 -0.05 -8.26
N HIS A 134 0.40 -0.52 -7.85
CA HIS A 134 1.17 0.21 -6.87
C HIS A 134 1.64 1.59 -7.36
N ALA A 135 2.33 1.69 -8.51
CA ALA A 135 2.89 2.96 -8.98
C ALA A 135 2.45 3.37 -10.38
N GLY A 136 2.15 2.41 -11.25
CA GLY A 136 1.70 2.68 -12.61
C GLY A 136 2.16 1.63 -13.61
N PHE A 137 2.28 2.05 -14.87
CA PHE A 137 2.66 1.21 -15.99
C PHE A 137 3.80 1.84 -16.78
N ASP A 138 4.72 1.03 -17.28
CA ASP A 138 5.69 1.46 -18.28
C ASP A 138 4.94 1.94 -19.54
N PRO A 139 5.14 3.18 -20.01
CA PRO A 139 4.37 3.75 -21.12
C PRO A 139 4.67 3.11 -22.48
N HIS A 140 5.73 2.29 -22.60
CA HIS A 140 6.08 1.62 -23.83
C HIS A 140 5.51 0.20 -23.90
N THR A 141 5.55 -0.53 -22.80
CA THR A 141 5.13 -1.93 -22.72
C THR A 141 3.73 -2.11 -22.12
N TRP A 142 3.29 -1.14 -21.32
CA TRP A 142 2.07 -1.19 -20.51
C TRP A 142 2.06 -2.34 -19.48
N GLU A 143 3.25 -2.82 -19.12
CA GLU A 143 3.42 -3.72 -18.00
C GLU A 143 3.48 -2.92 -16.70
N PRO A 144 2.99 -3.47 -15.56
CA PRO A 144 3.09 -2.80 -14.27
C PRO A 144 4.54 -2.49 -13.90
N ASP A 145 4.82 -1.24 -13.54
CA ASP A 145 6.11 -0.80 -13.00
C ASP A 145 5.89 -0.30 -11.58
N LEU A 146 6.55 -0.94 -10.61
CA LEU A 146 6.37 -0.68 -9.18
C LEU A 146 7.06 0.60 -8.68
N SER A 147 7.80 1.32 -9.55
CA SER A 147 8.58 2.50 -9.15
C SER A 147 8.38 3.70 -10.04
N ILE A 148 7.58 3.58 -11.09
CA ILE A 148 7.36 4.63 -12.07
C ILE A 148 6.63 5.84 -11.46
N ARG A 149 6.89 7.01 -12.01
CA ARG A 149 6.22 8.28 -11.64
C ARG A 149 5.84 9.08 -12.87
N THR A 150 6.51 10.21 -13.08
CA THR A 150 6.22 11.19 -14.13
C THR A 150 6.03 10.59 -15.54
N PRO A 151 6.84 9.63 -16.03
CA PRO A 151 6.61 9.08 -17.37
C PRO A 151 5.22 8.47 -17.53
N PHE A 152 4.72 7.74 -16.52
CA PHE A 152 3.36 7.21 -16.52
C PHE A 152 2.32 8.32 -16.44
N TRP A 153 2.49 9.26 -15.51
CA TRP A 153 1.50 10.33 -15.29
C TRP A 153 1.27 11.19 -16.52
N GLN A 154 2.32 11.44 -17.30
CA GLN A 154 2.26 12.26 -18.53
C GLN A 154 1.73 11.52 -19.76
N SER A 155 1.84 10.19 -19.78
CA SER A 155 1.51 9.39 -20.96
C SER A 155 0.20 8.63 -20.85
N TYR A 156 -0.40 8.54 -19.65
CA TYR A 156 -1.58 7.72 -19.44
C TYR A 156 -2.81 8.32 -20.14
N ASP A 157 -3.37 7.57 -21.07
CA ASP A 157 -4.47 7.97 -21.97
C ASP A 157 -5.87 7.50 -21.51
N GLY A 158 -5.96 6.83 -20.36
CA GLY A 158 -7.23 6.31 -19.84
C GLY A 158 -7.64 4.94 -20.35
N ARG A 159 -6.76 4.20 -21.06
CA ARG A 159 -7.05 2.89 -21.68
C ARG A 159 -7.56 1.81 -20.72
N PHE A 160 -7.23 1.88 -19.45
CA PHE A 160 -7.73 0.98 -18.40
C PHE A 160 -8.84 1.63 -17.56
N GLY A 161 -9.41 2.77 -17.99
CA GLY A 161 -10.32 3.57 -17.19
C GLY A 161 -9.58 4.38 -16.11
N THR A 162 -10.15 4.52 -14.92
CA THR A 162 -9.46 5.15 -13.79
C THR A 162 -8.40 4.22 -13.22
N VAL A 163 -7.15 4.67 -13.14
CA VAL A 163 -6.06 3.93 -12.46
C VAL A 163 -5.81 4.55 -11.09
N VAL A 164 -5.92 3.73 -10.03
CA VAL A 164 -5.64 4.15 -8.65
C VAL A 164 -4.25 3.65 -8.25
N ILE A 165 -3.40 4.56 -7.80
CA ILE A 165 -2.00 4.29 -7.43
C ILE A 165 -1.65 4.80 -6.03
N GLY A 166 -0.68 4.13 -5.38
CA GLY A 166 0.02 4.58 -4.18
C GLY A 166 1.38 5.20 -4.50
N HIS A 167 2.45 4.72 -3.85
CA HIS A 167 3.87 4.91 -4.11
C HIS A 167 4.40 6.35 -3.98
N THR A 168 3.63 7.33 -4.34
CA THR A 168 4.07 8.74 -4.37
C THR A 168 3.25 9.55 -3.38
N PRO A 169 3.82 9.83 -2.18
CA PRO A 169 3.09 10.49 -1.12
C PRO A 169 2.69 11.91 -1.50
N GLY A 170 1.49 12.29 -1.12
CA GLY A 170 0.94 13.63 -1.21
C GLY A 170 0.29 14.03 0.11
N HIS A 171 -0.16 15.29 0.24
CA HIS A 171 -0.87 15.75 1.43
C HIS A 171 -2.35 15.33 1.44
N GLU A 172 -2.89 14.99 0.28
CA GLU A 172 -4.28 14.58 0.08
C GLU A 172 -4.38 13.59 -1.09
N VAL A 173 -5.51 12.88 -1.20
CA VAL A 173 -5.83 12.08 -2.38
C VAL A 173 -6.04 13.02 -3.56
N ARG A 174 -5.32 12.79 -4.66
CA ARG A 174 -5.31 13.67 -5.83
C ARG A 174 -5.70 12.93 -7.09
N ARG A 175 -6.37 13.64 -7.99
CA ARG A 175 -6.70 13.14 -9.33
C ARG A 175 -5.88 13.92 -10.38
N LEU A 176 -5.22 13.18 -11.26
CA LEU A 176 -4.54 13.68 -12.44
C LEU A 176 -5.13 12.98 -13.68
N GLY A 177 -6.10 13.62 -14.35
CA GLY A 177 -6.85 12.99 -15.44
C GLY A 177 -7.52 11.69 -15.01
N HIS A 178 -7.08 10.59 -15.58
CA HIS A 178 -7.58 9.23 -15.25
C HIS A 178 -6.78 8.54 -14.14
N ILE A 179 -5.84 9.22 -13.48
CA ILE A 179 -5.05 8.67 -12.38
C ILE A 179 -5.55 9.24 -11.06
N VAL A 180 -5.72 8.39 -10.04
CA VAL A 180 -5.97 8.77 -8.65
C VAL A 180 -4.80 8.30 -7.81
N MET A 181 -4.14 9.25 -7.12
CA MET A 181 -3.01 9.01 -6.22
C MET A 181 -3.53 8.97 -4.79
N VAL A 182 -3.47 7.80 -4.14
CA VAL A 182 -4.11 7.56 -2.82
C VAL A 182 -3.10 7.51 -1.66
N ASP A 183 -1.79 7.51 -1.93
CA ASP A 183 -0.78 7.62 -0.88
C ASP A 183 -0.76 9.04 -0.31
N THR A 184 -1.08 9.17 0.96
CA THR A 184 -1.14 10.45 1.70
C THR A 184 -0.12 10.50 2.83
N GLY A 185 0.93 9.71 2.73
CA GLY A 185 2.12 9.83 3.57
C GLY A 185 1.93 9.38 5.03
N ALA A 186 1.17 8.31 5.27
CA ALA A 186 0.86 7.83 6.62
C ALA A 186 2.10 7.69 7.53
N CYS A 187 3.19 7.13 7.01
CA CYS A 187 4.44 6.94 7.76
C CYS A 187 5.27 8.22 7.94
N TYR A 188 4.90 9.32 7.31
CA TYR A 188 5.58 10.62 7.39
C TYR A 188 4.82 11.65 8.22
N GLY A 189 3.78 11.23 8.94
CA GLY A 189 2.95 12.13 9.74
C GLY A 189 1.74 12.69 9.00
N GLY A 190 1.50 12.26 7.75
CA GLY A 190 0.28 12.52 6.99
C GLY A 190 -0.88 11.64 7.42
N GLU A 191 -1.71 11.22 6.47
CA GLU A 191 -2.86 10.36 6.71
C GLU A 191 -2.70 9.00 6.02
N LEU A 192 -3.43 7.99 6.49
CA LEU A 192 -3.71 6.78 5.72
C LEU A 192 -5.08 6.94 5.08
N SER A 193 -5.11 6.96 3.75
CA SER A 193 -6.32 7.22 2.98
C SER A 193 -6.80 6.00 2.20
N ALA A 194 -8.11 5.91 2.05
CA ALA A 194 -8.79 4.98 1.16
C ALA A 194 -9.67 5.74 0.17
N TYR A 195 -9.66 5.34 -1.08
CA TYR A 195 -10.48 5.88 -2.15
C TYR A 195 -11.42 4.80 -2.69
N CYS A 196 -12.69 5.16 -2.91
CA CYS A 196 -13.70 4.30 -3.52
C CYS A 196 -13.92 4.69 -4.98
N PRO A 197 -13.47 3.88 -5.95
CA PRO A 197 -13.58 4.23 -7.38
C PRO A 197 -15.03 4.33 -7.89
N GLU A 198 -15.95 3.59 -7.27
CA GLU A 198 -17.37 3.56 -7.70
C GLU A 198 -18.15 4.81 -7.29
N THR A 199 -17.68 5.55 -6.28
CA THR A 199 -18.41 6.70 -5.71
C THR A 199 -17.58 7.97 -5.61
N ASP A 200 -16.31 7.94 -5.99
CA ASP A 200 -15.31 9.00 -5.77
C ASP A 200 -15.14 9.40 -4.27
N ALA A 201 -15.59 8.56 -3.35
CA ALA A 201 -15.51 8.85 -1.93
C ALA A 201 -14.09 8.59 -1.39
N VAL A 202 -13.66 9.45 -0.47
CA VAL A 202 -12.41 9.32 0.27
C VAL A 202 -12.70 9.15 1.76
N ARG A 203 -11.93 8.31 2.43
CA ARG A 203 -11.87 8.18 3.89
C ARG A 203 -10.43 8.18 4.31
N SER A 204 -10.11 8.93 5.36
CA SER A 204 -8.76 9.03 5.89
C SER A 204 -8.75 8.95 7.40
N VAL A 205 -7.63 8.50 7.94
CA VAL A 205 -7.32 8.50 9.38
C VAL A 205 -5.91 9.05 9.58
N PRO A 206 -5.58 9.61 10.74
CA PRO A 206 -4.23 10.06 11.03
C PRO A 206 -3.20 8.95 10.84
N GLY A 207 -2.06 9.28 10.24
CA GLY A 207 -0.87 8.45 10.15
C GLY A 207 -0.07 8.45 11.46
N LEU A 208 1.22 8.20 11.36
CA LEU A 208 2.12 8.30 12.51
C LEU A 208 2.15 9.75 12.99
N ARG A 209 1.93 9.96 14.30
CA ARG A 209 2.16 11.28 14.89
C ARG A 209 3.67 11.58 14.85
N PRO A 210 4.10 12.76 14.38
CA PRO A 210 5.46 13.21 14.64
C PRO A 210 5.70 13.13 16.16
N PHE A 211 6.87 12.64 16.57
CA PHE A 211 7.22 12.64 18.00
C PHE A 211 7.18 14.09 18.50
N ALA A 212 6.39 14.37 19.51
CA ALA A 212 6.55 15.58 20.30
C ALA A 212 7.89 15.52 21.04
N ASP A 213 8.59 16.66 21.20
CA ASP A 213 9.90 16.71 21.90
C ASP A 213 9.85 16.13 23.32
N ASP A 214 8.66 16.03 23.93
CA ASP A 214 8.43 15.43 25.25
C ASP A 214 8.55 13.90 25.28
N ASP A 215 8.49 13.19 24.13
CA ASP A 215 8.64 11.73 24.06
C ASP A 215 10.12 11.27 24.15
N LEU A 216 11.03 12.19 24.44
CA LEU A 216 12.49 11.97 24.50
C LEU A 216 12.97 10.96 25.57
N ALA A 217 12.09 10.46 26.43
CA ALA A 217 12.46 9.65 27.60
C ALA A 217 12.40 8.12 27.42
N CYS A 218 12.00 7.58 26.26
CA CYS A 218 11.91 6.12 26.06
C CYS A 218 13.11 5.54 25.29
N PRO A 219 13.81 4.53 25.84
CA PRO A 219 14.84 3.80 25.10
C PRO A 219 14.18 2.89 24.04
N GLY A 220 14.50 3.10 22.78
CA GLY A 220 13.98 2.31 21.63
C GLY A 220 13.39 3.14 20.50
N ARG A 221 13.77 4.41 20.37
CA ARG A 221 13.27 5.33 19.34
C ARG A 221 13.33 4.77 17.93
N VAL A 222 12.16 4.67 17.32
CA VAL A 222 12.03 4.72 15.86
C VAL A 222 11.79 6.20 15.49
N THR A 223 12.74 6.81 14.80
CA THR A 223 12.56 8.16 14.25
C THR A 223 11.56 8.08 13.11
N THR A 224 10.53 8.93 13.11
CA THR A 224 9.64 9.09 11.96
C THR A 224 10.49 9.52 10.76
N PRO A 225 10.41 8.84 9.60
CA PRO A 225 11.10 9.29 8.40
C PRO A 225 10.65 10.71 8.04
N ALA A 226 11.58 11.56 7.64
CA ALA A 226 11.23 12.89 7.17
C ALA A 226 10.44 12.80 5.85
N TRP A 227 9.51 13.75 5.65
CA TRP A 227 8.80 13.90 4.39
C TRP A 227 9.79 14.00 3.21
N PRO A 228 9.57 13.27 2.09
CA PRO A 228 10.52 13.27 0.97
C PRO A 228 10.69 14.66 0.37
N VAL A 229 11.89 15.22 0.48
CA VAL A 229 12.22 16.54 -0.04
C VAL A 229 12.21 16.53 -1.58
N GLY A 230 11.57 17.50 -2.20
CA GLY A 230 11.57 17.67 -3.66
C GLY A 230 10.42 16.98 -4.41
N LEU A 231 9.63 16.15 -3.73
CA LEU A 231 8.51 15.45 -4.37
C LEU A 231 7.40 16.41 -4.84
N GLU A 232 7.13 17.46 -4.06
CA GLU A 232 6.15 18.49 -4.43
C GLU A 232 6.55 19.26 -5.71
N ALA A 233 7.83 19.56 -5.86
CA ALA A 233 8.35 20.21 -7.06
C ALA A 233 8.27 19.29 -8.30
N GLN A 234 8.36 17.99 -8.12
CA GLN A 234 8.19 17.00 -9.19
C GLN A 234 6.72 16.89 -9.61
N LEU A 235 5.81 16.89 -8.63
CA LEU A 235 4.37 16.86 -8.88
C LEU A 235 3.85 18.13 -9.52
N ALA A 236 4.31 19.30 -9.04
CA ALA A 236 3.96 20.60 -9.65
C ALA A 236 4.36 20.69 -11.13
N ARG A 237 5.52 20.14 -11.50
CA ARG A 237 6.00 20.05 -12.90
C ARG A 237 5.22 19.09 -13.78
N SER A 238 4.51 18.12 -13.18
CA SER A 238 3.69 17.16 -13.91
C SER A 238 2.28 17.65 -14.20
N LEU A 239 1.90 18.78 -13.56
CA LEU A 239 0.56 19.40 -13.69
C LEU A 239 0.55 20.60 -14.65
N THR A 240 1.72 21.06 -15.12
CA THR A 240 1.88 22.12 -16.15
C THR A 240 2.22 21.50 -17.49
#